data_cba7af1c7ac296bf8f07a0e0e0cfb243
#
_entry.id   cba7af1c7ac296bf8f07a0e0e0cfb243
#
_cell.length_a   1.000
_cell.length_b   1.000
_cell.length_c   1.000
_cell.angle_alpha   90.00
_cell.angle_beta   90.00
_cell.angle_gamma   90.00
#
_symmetry.space_group_name_H-M   'P 1'
#
loop_
_entity.id
_entity.type
_entity.pdbx_description
1 polymer ?
#
loop_
_entity_poly.entity_id
_entity_poly.type
_entity_poly.pdbx_seq_one_letter_code
_entity_poly.pdbx_strand_id
1 'polypeptide(L)'
;MEQYKRILLKEFDSKQKVITELINLEAILNLPKGTELYLSDIHGEFEAFDYILRTCAGNVNEKINDCFREDLSKAEKDKLTLLIAYPQEVLSDGFLYPLKDKSWYGEIIQNLLTLLTFVAAKYTRSKVRKALPPQYAYVIEELLYTDRNLPDSNIYFETIQNYLIDLGEASQFISALAKVIRQLIIDHLHIVGDIFDRGAAADKVMNEIMAYHSVDIQWGNHDIIWMGAFFGSKECLLILLRIAARYGYLYDIERAYGLNLRPLVLFAEKTYSENAKFKPKLGKRSDSYSPKEILQLEKVHQALAIIQFKLENQLIKRRPEFNMSQHLALDKIDYWEESILVGEKKYFLANTCFQTINPQHPDQLTAEEEEVVATLLDSFQHSIQLKNHISFLMNKGSMYKIYNSHLLFHGCIPLEESGDFQPLQINEIRYAGKELLDFFEYHIRESSKNPEIQDDFSTDLIWYCWNGKLSPLFGKD
;
A
#
# COMPACT_ATOMS: atom_id res chain seq x y z
N MET A 1 19.97 -11.53 25.89
CA MET A 1 20.53 -12.83 25.48
C MET A 1 20.27 -13.95 26.49
N GLU A 2 20.42 -13.72 27.81
CA GLU A 2 20.21 -14.75 28.86
C GLU A 2 18.74 -15.19 29.00
N GLN A 3 17.79 -14.28 28.88
CA GLN A 3 16.35 -14.57 28.92
C GLN A 3 15.91 -15.43 27.74
N TYR A 4 16.43 -15.18 26.55
CA TYR A 4 16.20 -15.97 25.33
C TYR A 4 16.74 -17.40 25.49
N LYS A 5 17.95 -17.56 26.03
CA LYS A 5 18.53 -18.87 26.33
C LYS A 5 17.68 -19.67 27.32
N ARG A 6 17.10 -19.02 28.34
CA ARG A 6 16.22 -19.68 29.30
C ARG A 6 14.91 -20.17 28.67
N ILE A 7 14.37 -19.44 27.69
CA ILE A 7 13.18 -19.87 26.96
C ILE A 7 13.51 -21.09 26.09
N LEU A 8 14.62 -21.05 25.34
CA LEU A 8 15.07 -22.16 24.53
C LEU A 8 15.35 -23.43 25.38
N LEU A 9 15.97 -23.29 26.53
CA LEU A 9 16.23 -24.43 27.43
C LEU A 9 14.96 -25.03 28.05
N LYS A 10 13.87 -24.28 28.16
CA LYS A 10 12.56 -24.81 28.57
C LYS A 10 11.87 -25.57 27.44
N GLU A 11 12.01 -25.11 26.21
CA GLU A 11 11.40 -25.71 25.03
C GLU A 11 12.18 -26.95 24.58
N PHE A 12 13.52 -26.85 24.59
CA PHE A 12 14.46 -27.91 24.17
C PHE A 12 15.22 -28.46 25.38
N ASP A 13 14.50 -29.09 26.31
CA ASP A 13 15.01 -29.61 27.55
C ASP A 13 15.84 -30.91 27.43
N SER A 14 15.86 -31.51 26.21
CA SER A 14 16.59 -32.73 25.95
C SER A 14 17.26 -32.73 24.57
N LYS A 15 18.36 -33.47 24.44
CA LYS A 15 19.08 -33.66 23.19
C LYS A 15 18.14 -34.24 22.10
N GLN A 16 17.19 -35.08 22.47
CA GLN A 16 16.25 -35.68 21.53
C GLN A 16 15.30 -34.63 20.94
N LYS A 17 14.79 -33.71 21.75
CA LYS A 17 13.95 -32.60 21.26
C LYS A 17 14.70 -31.70 20.29
N VAL A 18 15.96 -31.37 20.58
CA VAL A 18 16.82 -30.58 19.68
C VAL A 18 17.03 -31.33 18.34
N ILE A 19 17.35 -32.61 18.38
CA ILE A 19 17.54 -33.42 17.16
C ILE A 19 16.25 -33.49 16.34
N THR A 20 15.11 -33.74 16.98
CA THR A 20 13.81 -33.78 16.30
C THR A 20 13.51 -32.45 15.61
N GLU A 21 13.75 -31.30 16.29
CA GLU A 21 13.52 -30.00 15.69
C GLU A 21 14.49 -29.71 14.55
N LEU A 22 15.76 -30.07 14.66
CA LEU A 22 16.72 -29.94 13.57
C LEU A 22 16.29 -30.75 12.33
N ILE A 23 15.80 -31.98 12.51
CA ILE A 23 15.26 -32.79 11.41
C ILE A 23 14.03 -32.12 10.77
N ASN A 24 13.13 -31.59 11.59
CA ASN A 24 11.94 -30.87 11.12
C ASN A 24 12.31 -29.62 10.32
N LEU A 25 13.24 -28.80 10.84
CA LEU A 25 13.72 -27.61 10.15
C LEU A 25 14.43 -27.93 8.85
N GLU A 26 15.29 -28.97 8.83
CA GLU A 26 15.97 -29.41 7.61
C GLU A 26 14.96 -29.89 6.56
N ALA A 27 13.93 -30.65 6.97
CA ALA A 27 12.86 -31.05 6.08
C ALA A 27 12.10 -29.83 5.50
N ILE A 28 11.80 -28.82 6.33
CA ILE A 28 11.13 -27.59 5.90
C ILE A 28 12.01 -26.78 4.93
N LEU A 29 13.31 -26.67 5.19
CA LEU A 29 14.26 -25.94 4.33
C LEU A 29 14.39 -26.55 2.93
N ASN A 30 14.17 -27.85 2.81
CA ASN A 30 14.21 -28.57 1.53
C ASN A 30 12.87 -28.61 0.77
N LEU A 31 11.79 -28.06 1.33
CA LEU A 31 10.53 -27.91 0.61
C LEU A 31 10.65 -26.87 -0.50
N PRO A 32 9.89 -27.03 -1.60
CA PRO A 32 9.75 -25.96 -2.59
C PRO A 32 9.28 -24.66 -1.93
N LYS A 33 9.88 -23.54 -2.32
CA LYS A 33 9.44 -22.22 -1.85
C LYS A 33 8.04 -21.93 -2.36
N GLY A 34 7.25 -21.21 -1.55
CA GLY A 34 5.97 -20.65 -1.96
C GLY A 34 6.14 -19.64 -3.10
N THR A 35 5.10 -19.41 -3.84
CA THR A 35 5.08 -18.34 -4.87
C THR A 35 4.95 -17.00 -4.19
N GLU A 36 5.84 -16.07 -4.51
CA GLU A 36 5.84 -14.69 -4.06
C GLU A 36 5.26 -13.79 -5.15
N LEU A 37 4.42 -12.83 -4.78
CA LEU A 37 3.88 -11.82 -5.69
C LEU A 37 4.46 -10.46 -5.31
N TYR A 38 5.01 -9.76 -6.28
CA TYR A 38 5.61 -8.43 -6.12
C TYR A 38 4.74 -7.40 -6.84
N LEU A 39 4.30 -6.37 -6.12
CA LEU A 39 3.53 -5.26 -6.67
C LEU A 39 4.13 -3.94 -6.17
N SER A 40 4.22 -2.95 -7.06
CA SER A 40 4.60 -1.57 -6.71
C SER A 40 3.70 -0.56 -7.43
N ASP A 41 3.78 0.70 -7.04
CA ASP A 41 3.11 1.82 -7.71
C ASP A 41 1.59 1.60 -7.89
N ILE A 42 0.94 1.11 -6.83
CA ILE A 42 -0.51 0.80 -6.83
C ILE A 42 -1.33 2.08 -6.92
N HIS A 43 -0.88 3.15 -6.26
CA HIS A 43 -1.42 4.50 -6.37
C HIS A 43 -2.95 4.59 -6.25
N GLY A 44 -3.55 3.85 -5.30
CA GLY A 44 -4.99 3.89 -5.06
C GLY A 44 -5.87 3.36 -6.19
N GLU A 45 -5.29 2.67 -7.18
CA GLU A 45 -6.01 2.03 -8.30
C GLU A 45 -6.59 0.67 -7.86
N PHE A 46 -7.64 0.75 -7.04
CA PHE A 46 -8.22 -0.41 -6.34
C PHE A 46 -8.70 -1.51 -7.30
N GLU A 47 -9.39 -1.17 -8.37
CA GLU A 47 -9.97 -2.18 -9.28
C GLU A 47 -8.89 -3.04 -9.95
N ALA A 48 -7.80 -2.41 -10.40
CA ALA A 48 -6.66 -3.11 -10.98
C ALA A 48 -5.95 -3.98 -9.94
N PHE A 49 -5.77 -3.45 -8.73
CA PHE A 49 -5.14 -4.16 -7.62
C PHE A 49 -5.97 -5.38 -7.19
N ASP A 50 -7.28 -5.22 -6.97
CA ASP A 50 -8.20 -6.29 -6.59
C ASP A 50 -8.24 -7.40 -7.67
N TYR A 51 -8.28 -7.01 -8.96
CA TYR A 51 -8.20 -7.97 -10.06
C TYR A 51 -6.92 -8.82 -10.01
N ILE A 52 -5.76 -8.19 -9.79
CA ILE A 52 -4.47 -8.90 -9.69
C ILE A 52 -4.47 -9.87 -8.51
N LEU A 53 -4.98 -9.45 -7.35
CA LEU A 53 -5.06 -10.32 -6.16
C LEU A 53 -6.03 -11.49 -6.37
N ARG A 54 -7.21 -11.24 -6.93
CA ARG A 54 -8.24 -12.27 -7.16
C ARG A 54 -7.81 -13.31 -8.18
N THR A 55 -7.09 -12.90 -9.21
CA THR A 55 -6.57 -13.79 -10.24
C THR A 55 -5.20 -14.37 -9.89
N CYS A 56 -4.60 -13.96 -8.75
CA CYS A 56 -3.23 -14.29 -8.38
C CYS A 56 -2.25 -13.95 -9.52
N ALA A 57 -2.41 -12.75 -10.12
CA ALA A 57 -1.65 -12.32 -11.30
C ALA A 57 -1.68 -13.33 -12.48
N GLY A 58 -2.81 -13.98 -12.69
CA GLY A 58 -3.01 -15.00 -13.74
C GLY A 58 -2.64 -16.43 -13.32
N ASN A 59 -1.99 -16.63 -12.19
CA ASN A 59 -1.57 -17.97 -11.73
C ASN A 59 -2.75 -18.90 -11.44
N VAL A 60 -3.95 -18.39 -11.13
CA VAL A 60 -5.14 -19.25 -10.98
C VAL A 60 -5.38 -20.05 -12.27
N ASN A 61 -5.40 -19.38 -13.42
CA ASN A 61 -5.59 -20.03 -14.72
C ASN A 61 -4.45 -21.01 -15.06
N GLU A 62 -3.20 -20.62 -14.78
CA GLU A 62 -2.05 -21.49 -14.99
C GLU A 62 -2.16 -22.78 -14.18
N LYS A 63 -2.49 -22.69 -12.88
CA LYS A 63 -2.65 -23.87 -12.01
C LYS A 63 -3.83 -24.76 -12.40
N ILE A 64 -4.91 -24.19 -12.91
CA ILE A 64 -6.03 -24.96 -13.49
C ILE A 64 -5.56 -25.72 -14.73
N ASN A 65 -4.84 -25.09 -15.64
CA ASN A 65 -4.31 -25.73 -16.83
C ASN A 65 -3.31 -26.85 -16.50
N ASP A 66 -2.42 -26.64 -15.54
CA ASP A 66 -1.46 -27.66 -15.07
C ASP A 66 -2.16 -28.86 -14.44
N CYS A 67 -3.21 -28.61 -13.62
CA CYS A 67 -3.92 -29.62 -12.88
C CYS A 67 -4.80 -30.51 -13.79
N PHE A 68 -5.62 -29.88 -14.64
CA PHE A 68 -6.67 -30.57 -15.38
C PHE A 68 -6.28 -30.92 -16.84
N ARG A 69 -5.19 -30.40 -17.36
CA ARG A 69 -4.68 -30.69 -18.71
C ARG A 69 -5.79 -30.89 -19.75
N GLU A 70 -6.06 -32.12 -20.19
CA GLU A 70 -7.09 -32.48 -21.17
C GLU A 70 -8.45 -32.85 -20.52
N ASP A 71 -8.53 -32.96 -19.18
CA ASP A 71 -9.71 -33.43 -18.46
C ASP A 71 -10.86 -32.43 -18.47
N LEU A 72 -10.54 -31.12 -18.62
CA LEU A 72 -11.51 -30.07 -18.79
C LEU A 72 -11.29 -29.31 -20.08
N SER A 73 -12.39 -28.97 -20.75
CA SER A 73 -12.36 -28.09 -21.92
C SER A 73 -11.89 -26.68 -21.54
N LYS A 74 -11.43 -25.90 -22.51
CA LYS A 74 -11.03 -24.51 -22.30
C LYS A 74 -12.14 -23.67 -21.66
N ALA A 75 -13.39 -23.85 -22.11
CA ALA A 75 -14.53 -23.13 -21.58
C ALA A 75 -14.82 -23.46 -20.09
N GLU A 76 -14.67 -24.72 -19.69
CA GLU A 76 -14.81 -25.13 -18.29
C GLU A 76 -13.70 -24.57 -17.43
N LYS A 77 -12.45 -24.57 -17.89
CA LYS A 77 -11.30 -23.95 -17.21
C LYS A 77 -11.48 -22.45 -17.02
N ASP A 78 -11.94 -21.74 -18.06
CA ASP A 78 -12.21 -20.31 -17.99
C ASP A 78 -13.31 -20.00 -16.95
N LYS A 79 -14.40 -20.79 -16.92
CA LYS A 79 -15.47 -20.68 -15.94
C LYS A 79 -14.98 -20.98 -14.52
N LEU A 80 -14.14 -22.00 -14.33
CA LEU A 80 -13.55 -22.36 -13.04
C LEU A 80 -12.60 -21.25 -12.55
N THR A 81 -11.84 -20.63 -13.45
CA THR A 81 -10.98 -19.49 -13.16
C THR A 81 -11.81 -18.30 -12.62
N LEU A 82 -12.91 -17.99 -13.30
CA LEU A 82 -13.82 -16.92 -12.86
C LEU A 82 -14.47 -17.24 -11.51
N LEU A 83 -14.87 -18.49 -11.28
CA LEU A 83 -15.45 -18.92 -10.01
C LEU A 83 -14.46 -18.78 -8.86
N ILE A 84 -13.18 -19.09 -9.06
CA ILE A 84 -12.14 -18.95 -8.02
C ILE A 84 -11.82 -17.50 -7.77
N ALA A 85 -11.77 -16.66 -8.82
CA ALA A 85 -11.48 -15.23 -8.69
C ALA A 85 -12.65 -14.45 -8.08
N TYR A 86 -13.89 -14.75 -8.49
CA TYR A 86 -15.11 -14.02 -8.14
C TYR A 86 -16.22 -14.96 -7.67
N PRO A 87 -16.02 -15.72 -6.58
CA PRO A 87 -16.97 -16.78 -6.18
C PRO A 87 -18.36 -16.23 -5.82
N GLN A 88 -18.46 -15.08 -5.16
CA GLN A 88 -19.75 -14.53 -4.75
C GLN A 88 -20.55 -14.05 -5.95
N GLU A 89 -19.91 -13.35 -6.87
CA GLU A 89 -20.53 -12.83 -8.09
C GLU A 89 -21.01 -13.99 -8.98
N VAL A 90 -20.16 -15.00 -9.22
CA VAL A 90 -20.47 -16.17 -10.05
C VAL A 90 -21.56 -17.03 -9.41
N LEU A 91 -21.55 -17.19 -8.09
CA LEU A 91 -22.56 -17.97 -7.39
C LEU A 91 -23.93 -17.27 -7.33
N SER A 92 -23.97 -15.94 -7.31
CA SER A 92 -25.21 -15.16 -7.36
C SER A 92 -25.73 -14.98 -8.79
N ASP A 93 -24.86 -14.93 -9.79
CA ASP A 93 -25.23 -14.73 -11.19
C ASP A 93 -25.71 -16.04 -11.85
N GLY A 94 -26.84 -15.97 -12.53
CA GLY A 94 -27.37 -17.09 -13.32
C GLY A 94 -26.79 -17.19 -14.74
N PHE A 95 -25.98 -16.23 -15.20
CA PHE A 95 -25.51 -16.17 -16.58
C PHE A 95 -24.43 -17.24 -16.88
N LEU A 96 -23.43 -17.37 -16.01
CA LEU A 96 -22.33 -18.34 -16.22
C LEU A 96 -22.80 -19.79 -15.96
N TYR A 97 -23.68 -19.97 -14.99
CA TYR A 97 -24.24 -21.25 -14.58
C TYR A 97 -25.74 -21.14 -14.41
N PRO A 98 -26.51 -21.31 -15.47
CA PRO A 98 -27.97 -21.12 -15.43
C PRO A 98 -28.71 -22.14 -14.57
N LEU A 99 -28.15 -23.35 -14.41
CA LEU A 99 -28.68 -24.40 -13.55
C LEU A 99 -27.62 -24.80 -12.52
N LYS A 100 -27.87 -24.48 -11.27
CA LYS A 100 -27.04 -24.89 -10.11
C LYS A 100 -27.78 -25.96 -9.33
N ASP A 101 -27.92 -27.13 -9.95
CA ASP A 101 -28.53 -28.28 -9.31
C ASP A 101 -27.53 -29.03 -8.43
N LYS A 102 -27.98 -30.09 -7.80
CA LYS A 102 -27.19 -30.92 -6.88
C LYS A 102 -25.95 -31.49 -7.56
N SER A 103 -26.09 -31.93 -8.82
CA SER A 103 -24.98 -32.48 -9.62
C SER A 103 -23.91 -31.43 -9.89
N TRP A 104 -24.31 -30.23 -10.26
CA TRP A 104 -23.40 -29.11 -10.51
C TRP A 104 -22.58 -28.75 -9.26
N TYR A 105 -23.24 -28.62 -8.08
CA TYR A 105 -22.51 -28.35 -6.83
C TYR A 105 -21.48 -29.46 -6.53
N GLY A 106 -21.87 -30.72 -6.71
CA GLY A 106 -20.98 -31.85 -6.51
C GLY A 106 -19.73 -31.82 -7.39
N GLU A 107 -19.91 -31.56 -8.69
CA GLU A 107 -18.83 -31.45 -9.67
C GLU A 107 -17.89 -30.27 -9.35
N ILE A 108 -18.42 -29.10 -9.05
CA ILE A 108 -17.61 -27.93 -8.71
C ILE A 108 -16.79 -28.16 -7.43
N ILE A 109 -17.40 -28.71 -6.37
CA ILE A 109 -16.69 -29.01 -5.13
C ILE A 109 -15.56 -30.01 -5.41
N GLN A 110 -15.82 -31.04 -6.24
CA GLN A 110 -14.80 -32.01 -6.60
C GLN A 110 -13.64 -31.38 -7.37
N ASN A 111 -13.93 -30.54 -8.35
CA ASN A 111 -12.90 -29.84 -9.13
C ASN A 111 -12.05 -28.91 -8.23
N LEU A 112 -12.69 -28.17 -7.33
CA LEU A 112 -11.97 -27.30 -6.38
C LEU A 112 -11.10 -28.10 -5.41
N LEU A 113 -11.55 -29.24 -4.90
CA LEU A 113 -10.77 -30.11 -4.02
C LEU A 113 -9.59 -30.75 -4.77
N THR A 114 -9.79 -31.15 -6.03
CA THR A 114 -8.71 -31.64 -6.89
C THR A 114 -7.64 -30.58 -7.10
N LEU A 115 -8.04 -29.35 -7.44
CA LEU A 115 -7.12 -28.23 -7.58
C LEU A 115 -6.45 -27.88 -6.24
N LEU A 116 -7.19 -27.88 -5.14
CA LEU A 116 -6.64 -27.62 -3.80
C LEU A 116 -5.58 -28.65 -3.44
N THR A 117 -5.81 -29.94 -3.70
CA THR A 117 -4.82 -31.01 -3.52
C THR A 117 -3.56 -30.74 -4.34
N PHE A 118 -3.73 -30.36 -5.61
CA PHE A 118 -2.63 -30.03 -6.52
C PHE A 118 -1.78 -28.85 -6.01
N VAL A 119 -2.40 -27.74 -5.62
CA VAL A 119 -1.66 -26.55 -5.15
C VAL A 119 -1.08 -26.75 -3.75
N ALA A 120 -1.71 -27.59 -2.91
CA ALA A 120 -1.25 -27.90 -1.56
C ALA A 120 -0.01 -28.82 -1.54
N ALA A 121 0.25 -29.56 -2.60
CA ALA A 121 1.30 -30.59 -2.65
C ALA A 121 2.73 -30.07 -2.33
N LYS A 122 3.00 -28.77 -2.58
CA LYS A 122 4.30 -28.15 -2.28
C LYS A 122 4.45 -27.67 -0.82
N TYR A 123 3.40 -27.79 0.00
CA TYR A 123 3.40 -27.30 1.37
C TYR A 123 3.35 -28.41 2.41
N THR A 124 3.79 -28.10 3.64
CA THR A 124 3.55 -29.00 4.77
C THR A 124 2.07 -29.08 5.11
N ARG A 125 1.61 -30.21 5.63
CA ARG A 125 0.24 -30.36 6.15
C ARG A 125 -0.13 -29.28 7.18
N SER A 126 0.83 -28.93 8.06
CA SER A 126 0.64 -27.89 9.06
C SER A 126 0.37 -26.52 8.43
N LYS A 127 1.05 -26.18 7.33
CA LYS A 127 0.82 -24.92 6.62
C LYS A 127 -0.54 -24.90 5.92
N VAL A 128 -0.90 -26.00 5.25
CA VAL A 128 -2.22 -26.14 4.63
C VAL A 128 -3.32 -25.99 5.67
N ARG A 129 -3.22 -26.72 6.79
CA ARG A 129 -4.20 -26.64 7.90
C ARG A 129 -4.40 -25.22 8.44
N LYS A 130 -3.33 -24.44 8.57
CA LYS A 130 -3.41 -23.04 9.02
C LYS A 130 -4.10 -22.11 8.02
N ALA A 131 -4.13 -22.48 6.73
CA ALA A 131 -4.83 -21.71 5.69
C ALA A 131 -6.32 -22.06 5.62
N LEU A 132 -6.76 -23.19 6.21
CA LEU A 132 -8.16 -23.61 6.17
C LEU A 132 -9.05 -22.71 7.04
N PRO A 133 -10.25 -22.34 6.56
CA PRO A 133 -11.20 -21.58 7.35
C PRO A 133 -11.70 -22.43 8.54
N PRO A 134 -11.73 -21.88 9.77
CA PRO A 134 -12.02 -22.67 10.98
C PRO A 134 -13.34 -23.46 10.92
N GLN A 135 -14.38 -22.90 10.32
CA GLN A 135 -15.70 -23.54 10.21
C GLN A 135 -15.73 -24.79 9.32
N TYR A 136 -14.83 -24.88 8.34
CA TYR A 136 -14.74 -25.97 7.37
C TYR A 136 -13.44 -26.75 7.45
N ALA A 137 -12.54 -26.38 8.36
CA ALA A 137 -11.18 -26.95 8.41
C ALA A 137 -11.18 -28.47 8.51
N TYR A 138 -12.00 -29.04 9.40
CA TYR A 138 -12.13 -30.48 9.57
C TYR A 138 -12.59 -31.16 8.28
N VAL A 139 -13.70 -30.67 7.69
CA VAL A 139 -14.29 -31.28 6.48
C VAL A 139 -13.34 -31.18 5.30
N ILE A 140 -12.69 -30.03 5.10
CA ILE A 140 -11.73 -29.86 4.00
C ILE A 140 -10.53 -30.80 4.21
N GLU A 141 -10.01 -30.91 5.43
CA GLU A 141 -8.87 -31.78 5.74
C GLU A 141 -9.19 -33.26 5.47
N GLU A 142 -10.37 -33.73 5.92
CA GLU A 142 -10.85 -35.08 5.63
C GLU A 142 -10.98 -35.33 4.12
N LEU A 143 -11.60 -34.42 3.38
CA LEU A 143 -11.79 -34.54 1.93
C LEU A 143 -10.47 -34.46 1.14
N LEU A 144 -9.46 -33.75 1.64
CA LEU A 144 -8.14 -33.63 1.01
C LEU A 144 -7.31 -34.93 1.13
N TYR A 145 -7.41 -35.61 2.26
CA TYR A 145 -6.55 -36.77 2.56
C TYR A 145 -7.26 -38.13 2.40
N THR A 146 -8.54 -38.14 2.04
CA THR A 146 -9.29 -39.36 1.73
C THR A 146 -8.80 -39.96 0.40
N ASP A 147 -8.38 -41.21 0.43
CA ASP A 147 -8.00 -41.94 -0.79
C ASP A 147 -9.23 -42.30 -1.61
N ARG A 148 -9.45 -41.63 -2.70
CA ARG A 148 -10.61 -41.77 -3.59
C ARG A 148 -10.59 -43.09 -4.40
N ASN A 149 -9.51 -43.84 -4.39
CA ASN A 149 -9.43 -45.13 -5.07
C ASN A 149 -10.10 -46.25 -4.27
N LEU A 150 -10.47 -45.99 -3.00
CA LEU A 150 -11.18 -46.92 -2.18
C LEU A 150 -12.70 -46.77 -2.35
N PRO A 151 -13.47 -47.87 -2.61
CA PRO A 151 -14.93 -47.76 -2.85
C PRO A 151 -15.72 -47.06 -1.74
N ASP A 152 -15.39 -47.37 -0.48
CA ASP A 152 -16.08 -46.76 0.69
C ASP A 152 -15.77 -45.29 0.84
N SER A 153 -14.65 -44.85 0.36
CA SER A 153 -14.23 -43.42 0.39
C SER A 153 -15.09 -42.56 -0.54
N ASN A 154 -15.51 -43.08 -1.67
CA ASN A 154 -16.40 -42.35 -2.59
C ASN A 154 -17.79 -42.12 -1.96
N ILE A 155 -18.33 -43.13 -1.28
CA ILE A 155 -19.63 -43.04 -0.56
C ILE A 155 -19.54 -41.97 0.55
N TYR A 156 -18.44 -41.95 1.29
CA TYR A 156 -18.18 -40.99 2.34
C TYR A 156 -18.13 -39.54 1.75
N PHE A 157 -17.37 -39.40 0.66
CA PHE A 157 -17.24 -38.12 -0.02
C PHE A 157 -18.58 -37.59 -0.55
N GLU A 158 -19.35 -38.40 -1.25
CA GLU A 158 -20.67 -38.06 -1.75
C GLU A 158 -21.65 -37.74 -0.61
N THR A 159 -21.56 -38.44 0.50
CA THR A 159 -22.40 -38.19 1.67
C THR A 159 -22.15 -36.81 2.25
N ILE A 160 -20.89 -36.39 2.44
CA ILE A 160 -20.54 -35.06 2.94
C ILE A 160 -20.99 -33.99 1.95
N GLN A 161 -20.72 -34.16 0.65
CA GLN A 161 -21.16 -33.22 -0.37
C GLN A 161 -22.69 -33.02 -0.37
N ASN A 162 -23.42 -34.14 -0.36
CA ASN A 162 -24.87 -34.12 -0.33
C ASN A 162 -25.39 -33.39 0.92
N TYR A 163 -24.75 -33.59 2.07
CA TYR A 163 -25.13 -32.94 3.30
C TYR A 163 -24.90 -31.43 3.27
N LEU A 164 -23.75 -30.98 2.73
CA LEU A 164 -23.47 -29.56 2.50
C LEU A 164 -24.51 -28.88 1.58
N ILE A 165 -24.92 -29.60 0.53
CA ILE A 165 -25.92 -29.10 -0.42
C ILE A 165 -27.30 -29.05 0.23
N ASP A 166 -27.72 -30.09 0.93
CA ASP A 166 -29.05 -30.20 1.58
C ASP A 166 -29.20 -29.17 2.70
N LEU A 167 -28.13 -28.79 3.37
CA LEU A 167 -28.11 -27.71 4.37
C LEU A 167 -28.03 -26.29 3.76
N GLY A 168 -27.85 -26.15 2.44
CA GLY A 168 -27.69 -24.84 1.78
C GLY A 168 -26.32 -24.20 1.94
N GLU A 169 -25.31 -24.93 2.44
CA GLU A 169 -23.96 -24.44 2.74
C GLU A 169 -22.99 -24.52 1.54
N ALA A 170 -23.39 -25.19 0.44
CA ALA A 170 -22.52 -25.44 -0.71
C ALA A 170 -21.87 -24.19 -1.30
N SER A 171 -22.60 -23.09 -1.43
CA SER A 171 -22.09 -21.82 -1.97
C SER A 171 -21.03 -21.18 -1.07
N GLN A 172 -21.24 -21.23 0.26
CA GLN A 172 -20.27 -20.73 1.22
C GLN A 172 -19.02 -21.62 1.27
N PHE A 173 -19.19 -22.92 1.17
CA PHE A 173 -18.09 -23.90 1.11
C PHE A 173 -17.24 -23.71 -0.15
N ILE A 174 -17.85 -23.52 -1.33
CA ILE A 174 -17.14 -23.19 -2.59
C ILE A 174 -16.35 -21.89 -2.45
N SER A 175 -16.96 -20.85 -1.89
CA SER A 175 -16.28 -19.57 -1.64
C SER A 175 -15.07 -19.72 -0.70
N ALA A 176 -15.20 -20.56 0.32
CA ALA A 176 -14.13 -20.89 1.24
C ALA A 176 -12.99 -21.66 0.55
N LEU A 177 -13.29 -22.68 -0.26
CA LEU A 177 -12.30 -23.40 -1.06
C LEU A 177 -11.57 -22.47 -2.03
N ALA A 178 -12.29 -21.60 -2.75
CA ALA A 178 -11.70 -20.64 -3.67
C ALA A 178 -10.71 -19.71 -2.96
N LYS A 179 -11.06 -19.23 -1.75
CA LYS A 179 -10.17 -18.41 -0.92
C LYS A 179 -8.89 -19.16 -0.53
N VAL A 180 -9.01 -20.42 -0.06
CA VAL A 180 -7.85 -21.24 0.34
C VAL A 180 -6.94 -21.52 -0.87
N ILE A 181 -7.52 -21.84 -2.02
CA ILE A 181 -6.77 -22.07 -3.27
C ILE A 181 -5.93 -20.84 -3.61
N ARG A 182 -6.53 -19.63 -3.60
CA ARG A 182 -5.80 -18.38 -3.86
C ARG A 182 -4.66 -18.17 -2.85
N GLN A 183 -4.91 -18.40 -1.56
CA GLN A 183 -3.90 -18.28 -0.50
C GLN A 183 -2.73 -19.25 -0.65
N LEU A 184 -2.97 -20.45 -1.20
CA LEU A 184 -1.91 -21.43 -1.45
C LEU A 184 -1.22 -21.23 -2.82
N ILE A 185 -1.89 -20.58 -3.78
CA ILE A 185 -1.25 -20.19 -5.04
C ILE A 185 -0.21 -19.10 -4.79
N ILE A 186 -0.57 -18.01 -4.11
CA ILE A 186 0.36 -16.94 -3.71
C ILE A 186 0.59 -17.04 -2.20
N ASP A 187 1.78 -17.42 -1.81
CA ASP A 187 2.17 -17.61 -0.42
C ASP A 187 2.46 -16.31 0.31
N HIS A 188 3.08 -15.37 -0.37
CA HIS A 188 3.48 -14.10 0.20
C HIS A 188 3.34 -12.96 -0.80
N LEU A 189 2.87 -11.82 -0.32
CA LEU A 189 2.71 -10.58 -1.10
C LEU A 189 3.76 -9.57 -0.64
N HIS A 190 4.57 -9.07 -1.58
CA HIS A 190 5.47 -7.95 -1.37
C HIS A 190 4.91 -6.70 -2.03
N ILE A 191 4.64 -5.68 -1.23
CA ILE A 191 4.26 -4.37 -1.74
C ILE A 191 5.51 -3.49 -1.72
N VAL A 192 6.02 -3.18 -2.89
CA VAL A 192 7.26 -2.43 -3.05
C VAL A 192 6.96 -0.93 -3.26
N GLY A 193 6.16 -0.37 -2.34
CA GLY A 193 5.88 1.05 -2.20
C GLY A 193 4.81 1.64 -3.12
N ASP A 194 4.51 2.89 -2.83
CA ASP A 194 3.57 3.76 -3.54
C ASP A 194 2.15 3.21 -3.60
N ILE A 195 1.59 2.98 -2.41
CA ILE A 195 0.19 2.58 -2.22
C ILE A 195 -0.75 3.78 -2.42
N PHE A 196 -0.33 4.95 -1.90
CA PHE A 196 -1.13 6.17 -1.86
C PHE A 196 -0.95 7.05 -3.09
N ASP A 197 -1.80 8.08 -3.17
CA ASP A 197 -1.84 9.15 -4.16
C ASP A 197 -2.21 8.73 -5.60
N ARG A 198 -2.49 9.71 -6.44
CA ARG A 198 -2.93 9.63 -7.85
C ARG A 198 -4.30 9.00 -8.07
N GLY A 199 -4.59 7.83 -7.51
CA GLY A 199 -5.90 7.17 -7.54
C GLY A 199 -6.76 7.49 -6.32
N ALA A 200 -8.06 7.24 -6.42
CA ALA A 200 -9.07 7.71 -5.47
C ALA A 200 -9.37 6.74 -4.31
N ALA A 201 -8.85 5.51 -4.36
CA ALA A 201 -9.30 4.43 -3.47
C ALA A 201 -8.15 3.74 -2.71
N ALA A 202 -7.16 4.53 -2.27
CA ALA A 202 -6.04 4.03 -1.46
C ALA A 202 -6.51 3.41 -0.13
N ASP A 203 -7.61 3.89 0.43
CA ASP A 203 -8.25 3.32 1.61
C ASP A 203 -8.72 1.88 1.38
N LYS A 204 -9.32 1.59 0.23
CA LYS A 204 -9.74 0.23 -0.14
C LYS A 204 -8.55 -0.68 -0.40
N VAL A 205 -7.51 -0.16 -1.08
CA VAL A 205 -6.26 -0.89 -1.30
C VAL A 205 -5.64 -1.28 0.04
N MET A 206 -5.53 -0.35 0.99
CA MET A 206 -5.00 -0.63 2.32
C MET A 206 -5.84 -1.67 3.07
N ASN A 207 -7.16 -1.61 2.99
CA ASN A 207 -8.04 -2.59 3.63
C ASN A 207 -7.80 -4.01 3.07
N GLU A 208 -7.63 -4.18 1.76
CA GLU A 208 -7.30 -5.47 1.16
C GLU A 208 -5.89 -5.97 1.55
N ILE A 209 -4.90 -5.08 1.58
CA ILE A 209 -3.54 -5.41 2.03
C ILE A 209 -3.57 -5.88 3.50
N MET A 210 -4.32 -5.19 4.36
CA MET A 210 -4.48 -5.53 5.78
C MET A 210 -5.17 -6.88 5.99
N ALA A 211 -6.10 -7.24 5.10
CA ALA A 211 -6.82 -8.50 5.12
C ALA A 211 -6.02 -9.66 4.50
N TYR A 212 -4.89 -9.38 3.82
CA TYR A 212 -4.11 -10.38 3.15
C TYR A 212 -3.37 -11.28 4.15
N HIS A 213 -3.31 -12.58 3.88
CA HIS A 213 -2.82 -13.60 4.83
C HIS A 213 -1.32 -13.50 5.16
N SER A 214 -0.50 -12.98 4.24
CA SER A 214 0.95 -12.82 4.43
C SER A 214 1.48 -11.71 3.54
N VAL A 215 1.90 -10.60 4.14
CA VAL A 215 2.35 -9.41 3.42
C VAL A 215 3.46 -8.69 4.16
N ASP A 216 4.37 -8.10 3.41
CA ASP A 216 5.27 -7.03 3.85
C ASP A 216 5.26 -5.86 2.85
N ILE A 217 5.75 -4.72 3.32
CA ILE A 217 5.71 -3.47 2.56
C ILE A 217 7.08 -2.82 2.62
N GLN A 218 7.58 -2.34 1.48
CA GLN A 218 8.68 -1.39 1.45
C GLN A 218 8.07 -0.01 1.17
N TRP A 219 8.36 0.96 2.05
CA TRP A 219 7.73 2.28 1.93
C TRP A 219 8.17 3.01 0.67
N GLY A 220 7.21 3.49 -0.11
CA GLY A 220 7.44 4.41 -1.22
C GLY A 220 7.44 5.87 -0.79
N ASN A 221 7.84 6.77 -1.68
CA ASN A 221 7.88 8.20 -1.38
C ASN A 221 6.48 8.78 -1.12
N HIS A 222 5.45 8.28 -1.80
CA HIS A 222 4.07 8.68 -1.52
C HIS A 222 3.58 8.15 -0.16
N ASP A 223 3.94 6.93 0.22
CA ASP A 223 3.59 6.37 1.54
C ASP A 223 4.23 7.19 2.68
N ILE A 224 5.49 7.58 2.50
CA ILE A 224 6.26 8.35 3.48
C ILE A 224 5.63 9.73 3.75
N ILE A 225 5.15 10.44 2.72
CA ILE A 225 4.50 11.75 2.96
C ILE A 225 3.18 11.60 3.70
N TRP A 226 2.42 10.51 3.49
CA TRP A 226 1.22 10.23 4.28
C TRP A 226 1.55 9.90 5.74
N MET A 227 2.61 9.12 5.96
CA MET A 227 3.12 8.83 7.30
C MET A 227 3.61 10.11 7.99
N GLY A 228 4.40 10.94 7.31
CA GLY A 228 4.91 12.21 7.81
C GLY A 228 3.79 13.18 8.19
N ALA A 229 2.77 13.32 7.37
CA ALA A 229 1.60 14.13 7.68
C ALA A 229 0.88 13.63 8.94
N PHE A 230 0.71 12.31 9.08
CA PHE A 230 0.10 11.73 10.29
C PHE A 230 0.97 11.92 11.54
N PHE A 231 2.31 11.97 11.37
CA PHE A 231 3.25 12.23 12.47
C PHE A 231 3.46 13.73 12.77
N GLY A 232 2.73 14.62 12.11
CA GLY A 232 2.70 16.05 12.43
C GLY A 232 3.43 16.97 11.45
N SER A 233 4.03 16.45 10.36
CA SER A 233 4.63 17.31 9.32
C SER A 233 3.55 18.03 8.52
N LYS A 234 3.50 19.35 8.69
CA LYS A 234 2.61 20.23 7.94
C LYS A 234 2.98 20.25 6.46
N GLU A 235 4.27 20.21 6.15
CA GLU A 235 4.81 20.21 4.79
C GLU A 235 4.35 18.95 4.04
N CYS A 236 4.48 17.76 4.64
CA CYS A 236 3.99 16.51 4.07
C CYS A 236 2.48 16.55 3.85
N LEU A 237 1.71 17.09 4.80
CA LEU A 237 0.27 17.24 4.69
C LEU A 237 -0.11 18.12 3.48
N LEU A 238 0.55 19.25 3.30
CA LEU A 238 0.27 20.16 2.18
C LEU A 238 0.67 19.55 0.83
N ILE A 239 1.76 18.78 0.79
CA ILE A 239 2.19 18.06 -0.42
C ILE A 239 1.11 17.07 -0.85
N LEU A 240 0.66 16.17 0.05
CA LEU A 240 -0.34 15.16 -0.30
C LEU A 240 -1.69 15.78 -0.70
N LEU A 241 -2.16 16.81 0.03
CA LEU A 241 -3.42 17.49 -0.30
C LEU A 241 -3.32 18.24 -1.64
N ARG A 242 -2.17 18.83 -1.95
CA ARG A 242 -1.94 19.47 -3.24
C ARG A 242 -1.93 18.44 -4.39
N ILE A 243 -1.31 17.27 -4.19
CA ILE A 243 -1.36 16.17 -5.16
C ILE A 243 -2.82 15.74 -5.36
N ALA A 244 -3.57 15.59 -4.27
CA ALA A 244 -4.98 15.21 -4.31
C ALA A 244 -5.85 16.23 -5.07
N ALA A 245 -5.66 17.52 -4.82
CA ALA A 245 -6.35 18.59 -5.55
C ALA A 245 -5.98 18.58 -7.06
N ARG A 246 -4.70 18.41 -7.37
CA ARG A 246 -4.19 18.37 -8.75
C ARG A 246 -4.77 17.21 -9.56
N TYR A 247 -4.93 16.03 -8.96
CA TYR A 247 -5.43 14.83 -9.64
C TYR A 247 -6.92 14.55 -9.38
N GLY A 248 -7.61 15.45 -8.67
CA GLY A 248 -9.06 15.42 -8.51
C GLY A 248 -9.59 14.29 -7.62
N TYR A 249 -8.87 13.89 -6.57
CA TYR A 249 -9.36 12.91 -5.59
C TYR A 249 -9.39 13.46 -4.14
N LEU A 250 -9.31 14.78 -3.98
CA LEU A 250 -9.32 15.43 -2.67
C LEU A 250 -10.57 15.08 -1.84
N TYR A 251 -11.75 15.08 -2.47
CA TYR A 251 -13.00 14.71 -1.80
C TYR A 251 -13.13 13.20 -1.53
N ASP A 252 -12.38 12.37 -2.27
CA ASP A 252 -12.31 10.94 -1.97
C ASP A 252 -11.52 10.70 -0.68
N ILE A 253 -10.44 11.46 -0.44
CA ILE A 253 -9.69 11.45 0.83
C ILE A 253 -10.58 11.94 1.99
N GLU A 254 -11.30 13.05 1.80
CA GLU A 254 -12.25 13.56 2.80
C GLU A 254 -13.24 12.48 3.22
N ARG A 255 -13.86 11.82 2.25
CA ARG A 255 -14.84 10.77 2.49
C ARG A 255 -14.21 9.53 3.14
N ALA A 256 -13.03 9.10 2.68
CA ALA A 256 -12.37 7.90 3.17
C ALA A 256 -11.87 8.05 4.61
N TYR A 257 -11.32 9.21 4.95
CA TYR A 257 -10.63 9.43 6.22
C TYR A 257 -11.33 10.41 7.16
N GLY A 258 -12.45 11.01 6.73
CA GLY A 258 -13.22 11.94 7.55
C GLY A 258 -12.52 13.28 7.76
N LEU A 259 -11.76 13.77 6.77
CA LEU A 259 -11.04 15.02 6.88
C LEU A 259 -11.99 16.21 6.83
N ASN A 260 -11.67 17.28 7.56
CA ASN A 260 -12.42 18.53 7.50
C ASN A 260 -11.78 19.52 6.50
N LEU A 261 -12.19 19.42 5.24
CA LEU A 261 -11.70 20.31 4.18
C LEU A 261 -12.44 21.66 4.10
N ARG A 262 -13.53 21.84 4.84
CA ARG A 262 -14.38 23.05 4.75
C ARG A 262 -13.62 24.35 4.99
N PRO A 263 -12.76 24.51 6.01
CA PRO A 263 -12.00 25.74 6.22
C PRO A 263 -11.09 26.07 5.04
N LEU A 264 -10.41 25.07 4.47
CA LEU A 264 -9.57 25.22 3.29
C LEU A 264 -10.37 25.70 2.08
N VAL A 265 -11.52 25.09 1.81
CA VAL A 265 -12.38 25.45 0.68
C VAL A 265 -12.89 26.90 0.81
N LEU A 266 -13.39 27.28 1.99
CA LEU A 266 -13.88 28.64 2.25
C LEU A 266 -12.76 29.69 2.13
N PHE A 267 -11.59 29.40 2.67
CA PHE A 267 -10.41 30.26 2.53
C PHE A 267 -10.01 30.42 1.06
N ALA A 268 -9.95 29.31 0.30
CA ALA A 268 -9.58 29.34 -1.11
C ALA A 268 -10.60 30.10 -1.98
N GLU A 269 -11.90 29.92 -1.74
CA GLU A 269 -12.95 30.63 -2.46
C GLU A 269 -12.96 32.15 -2.21
N LYS A 270 -12.65 32.56 -0.96
CA LYS A 270 -12.54 33.98 -0.56
C LYS A 270 -11.29 34.65 -1.16
N THR A 271 -10.17 33.91 -1.23
CA THR A 271 -8.85 34.50 -1.47
C THR A 271 -8.42 34.45 -2.92
N TYR A 272 -8.75 33.36 -3.63
CA TYR A 272 -8.21 33.07 -4.97
C TYR A 272 -9.28 33.19 -6.05
N SER A 273 -8.85 33.55 -7.26
CA SER A 273 -9.65 33.62 -8.47
C SER A 273 -9.31 32.48 -9.42
N GLU A 274 -10.01 32.39 -10.54
CA GLU A 274 -9.71 31.45 -11.63
C GLU A 274 -8.27 31.61 -12.11
N ASN A 275 -7.54 30.50 -12.24
CA ASN A 275 -6.17 30.47 -12.72
C ASN A 275 -5.89 29.14 -13.42
N ALA A 276 -5.95 29.13 -14.73
CA ALA A 276 -5.85 27.92 -15.57
C ALA A 276 -4.56 27.08 -15.33
N LYS A 277 -3.52 27.67 -14.74
CA LYS A 277 -2.28 26.93 -14.40
C LYS A 277 -2.49 25.91 -13.27
N PHE A 278 -3.50 26.13 -12.44
CA PHE A 278 -3.85 25.27 -11.30
C PHE A 278 -5.03 24.34 -11.57
N LYS A 279 -5.53 24.34 -12.82
CA LYS A 279 -6.60 23.44 -13.22
C LYS A 279 -6.26 21.99 -12.95
N PRO A 280 -7.17 21.21 -12.32
CA PRO A 280 -6.91 19.80 -12.00
C PRO A 280 -6.77 18.93 -13.25
N LYS A 281 -5.95 17.89 -13.18
CA LYS A 281 -5.71 16.89 -14.22
C LYS A 281 -6.62 15.69 -13.97
N LEU A 282 -7.87 15.79 -14.39
CA LEU A 282 -8.91 14.81 -14.06
C LEU A 282 -8.87 13.52 -14.90
N GLY A 283 -8.24 13.55 -16.09
CA GLY A 283 -8.20 12.39 -16.99
C GLY A 283 -9.59 11.83 -17.31
N LYS A 284 -9.79 10.53 -17.10
CA LYS A 284 -11.08 9.87 -17.30
C LYS A 284 -12.18 10.30 -16.32
N ARG A 285 -11.82 10.98 -15.24
CA ARG A 285 -12.76 11.47 -14.21
C ARG A 285 -13.38 12.83 -14.55
N SER A 286 -13.02 13.44 -15.68
CA SER A 286 -13.51 14.77 -16.07
C SER A 286 -15.04 14.86 -16.09
N ASP A 287 -15.71 13.81 -16.53
CA ASP A 287 -17.18 13.75 -16.65
C ASP A 287 -17.90 13.65 -15.27
N SER A 288 -17.15 13.34 -14.22
CA SER A 288 -17.67 13.24 -12.85
C SER A 288 -17.67 14.58 -12.11
N TYR A 289 -17.12 15.64 -12.69
CA TYR A 289 -16.97 16.96 -12.07
C TYR A 289 -17.75 18.03 -12.84
N SER A 290 -18.53 18.84 -12.12
CA SER A 290 -19.15 20.04 -12.66
C SER A 290 -18.11 21.15 -12.87
N PRO A 291 -18.35 22.13 -13.78
CA PRO A 291 -17.45 23.29 -13.93
C PRO A 291 -17.20 24.06 -12.64
N LYS A 292 -18.20 24.10 -11.73
CA LYS A 292 -18.07 24.77 -10.43
C LYS A 292 -17.10 24.02 -9.51
N GLU A 293 -17.14 22.72 -9.47
CA GLU A 293 -16.22 21.90 -8.67
C GLU A 293 -14.79 21.97 -9.22
N ILE A 294 -14.62 21.99 -10.54
CA ILE A 294 -13.32 22.21 -11.15
C ILE A 294 -12.72 23.56 -10.74
N LEU A 295 -13.52 24.64 -10.79
CA LEU A 295 -13.09 25.96 -10.37
C LEU A 295 -12.73 25.99 -8.87
N GLN A 296 -13.49 25.28 -8.03
CA GLN A 296 -13.21 25.18 -6.60
C GLN A 296 -11.89 24.47 -6.35
N LEU A 297 -11.66 23.31 -7.01
CA LEU A 297 -10.37 22.58 -6.92
C LEU A 297 -9.20 23.42 -7.42
N GLU A 298 -9.38 24.24 -8.45
CA GLU A 298 -8.37 25.15 -8.98
C GLU A 298 -7.96 26.22 -7.93
N LYS A 299 -8.92 26.78 -7.21
CA LYS A 299 -8.67 27.73 -6.11
C LYS A 299 -8.02 27.05 -4.91
N VAL A 300 -8.50 25.88 -4.53
CA VAL A 300 -7.92 25.06 -3.45
C VAL A 300 -6.47 24.69 -3.78
N HIS A 301 -6.17 24.33 -5.02
CA HIS A 301 -4.83 24.00 -5.48
C HIS A 301 -3.88 25.20 -5.34
N GLN A 302 -4.35 26.44 -5.65
CA GLN A 302 -3.59 27.67 -5.43
C GLN A 302 -3.27 27.87 -3.95
N ALA A 303 -4.30 27.77 -3.08
CA ALA A 303 -4.13 27.92 -1.63
C ALA A 303 -3.09 26.94 -1.08
N LEU A 304 -3.25 25.66 -1.40
CA LEU A 304 -2.33 24.60 -0.97
C LEU A 304 -0.90 24.85 -1.46
N ALA A 305 -0.72 25.30 -2.70
CA ALA A 305 0.60 25.57 -3.25
C ALA A 305 1.32 26.72 -2.52
N ILE A 306 0.62 27.82 -2.24
CA ILE A 306 1.22 28.96 -1.56
C ILE A 306 1.57 28.61 -0.10
N ILE A 307 0.64 27.98 0.62
CA ILE A 307 0.90 27.58 2.01
C ILE A 307 2.05 26.58 2.06
N GLN A 308 2.10 25.62 1.15
CA GLN A 308 3.20 24.66 1.06
C GLN A 308 4.54 25.35 0.87
N PHE A 309 4.66 26.28 -0.10
CA PHE A 309 5.92 26.97 -0.33
C PHE A 309 6.37 27.81 0.87
N LYS A 310 5.43 28.41 1.62
CA LYS A 310 5.76 29.12 2.86
C LYS A 310 6.36 28.19 3.91
N LEU A 311 5.70 27.06 4.17
CA LEU A 311 6.15 26.07 5.15
C LEU A 311 7.48 25.42 4.73
N GLU A 312 7.65 25.05 3.46
CA GLU A 312 8.91 24.51 2.95
C GLU A 312 10.07 25.52 3.09
N ASN A 313 9.84 26.82 2.82
CA ASN A 313 10.85 27.85 3.07
C ASN A 313 11.25 27.92 4.56
N GLN A 314 10.27 27.85 5.47
CA GLN A 314 10.55 27.82 6.91
C GLN A 314 11.36 26.57 7.29
N LEU A 315 10.99 25.40 6.79
CA LEU A 315 11.72 24.14 7.04
C LEU A 315 13.16 24.23 6.53
N ILE A 316 13.38 24.67 5.30
CA ILE A 316 14.72 24.78 4.72
C ILE A 316 15.59 25.74 5.55
N LYS A 317 15.04 26.85 6.05
CA LYS A 317 15.75 27.81 6.91
C LYS A 317 16.13 27.22 8.26
N ARG A 318 15.25 26.39 8.87
CA ARG A 318 15.54 25.74 10.17
C ARG A 318 16.44 24.50 10.04
N ARG A 319 16.63 23.95 8.80
CA ARG A 319 17.45 22.76 8.52
C ARG A 319 18.56 23.05 7.50
N PRO A 320 19.53 23.92 7.82
CA PRO A 320 20.64 24.19 6.90
C PRO A 320 21.47 22.94 6.58
N GLU A 321 21.50 21.93 7.46
CA GLU A 321 22.16 20.63 7.26
C GLU A 321 21.60 19.81 6.10
N PHE A 322 20.39 20.11 5.61
CA PHE A 322 19.82 19.47 4.43
C PHE A 322 20.42 20.00 3.11
N ASN A 323 21.20 21.10 3.14
CA ASN A 323 21.82 21.72 1.97
C ASN A 323 20.83 22.04 0.83
N MET A 324 19.64 22.54 1.18
CA MET A 324 18.56 22.82 0.24
C MET A 324 18.27 24.30 0.01
N SER A 325 19.21 25.20 0.33
CA SER A 325 19.03 26.65 0.17
C SER A 325 18.70 27.09 -1.26
N GLN A 326 19.09 26.30 -2.27
CA GLN A 326 18.71 26.53 -3.66
C GLN A 326 17.20 26.44 -3.91
N HIS A 327 16.45 25.78 -3.03
CA HIS A 327 14.99 25.64 -3.11
C HIS A 327 14.21 26.73 -2.37
N LEU A 328 14.87 27.71 -1.76
CA LEU A 328 14.22 28.91 -1.18
C LEU A 328 13.64 29.79 -2.29
N ALA A 329 12.56 29.31 -2.92
CA ALA A 329 11.98 29.96 -4.09
C ALA A 329 11.36 31.33 -3.76
N LEU A 330 10.65 31.44 -2.63
CA LEU A 330 9.97 32.68 -2.23
C LEU A 330 10.95 33.83 -1.96
N ASP A 331 12.14 33.54 -1.43
CA ASP A 331 13.17 34.55 -1.15
C ASP A 331 13.85 35.12 -2.41
N LYS A 332 13.69 34.41 -3.56
CA LYS A 332 14.30 34.79 -4.86
C LYS A 332 13.35 35.57 -5.76
N ILE A 333 12.08 35.73 -5.37
CA ILE A 333 11.07 36.42 -6.18
C ILE A 333 11.17 37.94 -5.94
N ASP A 334 11.28 38.69 -7.04
CA ASP A 334 10.98 40.09 -7.04
C ASP A 334 9.47 40.28 -7.21
N TYR A 335 8.80 40.58 -6.10
CA TYR A 335 7.34 40.72 -6.04
C TYR A 335 6.81 41.98 -6.73
N TRP A 336 7.67 42.99 -6.97
CA TRP A 336 7.29 44.23 -7.67
C TRP A 336 7.31 44.04 -9.19
N GLU A 337 8.33 43.33 -9.69
CA GLU A 337 8.46 43.03 -11.11
C GLU A 337 7.86 41.70 -11.51
N GLU A 338 7.30 40.98 -10.57
CA GLU A 338 6.81 39.60 -10.73
C GLU A 338 7.81 38.72 -11.49
N SER A 339 9.06 38.65 -11.00
CA SER A 339 10.15 37.95 -11.66
C SER A 339 10.98 37.15 -10.68
N ILE A 340 11.68 36.14 -11.19
CA ILE A 340 12.60 35.29 -10.41
C ILE A 340 13.95 35.20 -11.15
N LEU A 341 15.03 35.25 -10.39
CA LEU A 341 16.38 35.01 -10.90
C LEU A 341 16.76 33.53 -10.69
N VAL A 342 17.04 32.81 -11.79
CA VAL A 342 17.52 31.43 -11.75
C VAL A 342 18.90 31.40 -12.42
N GLY A 343 19.95 31.22 -11.61
CA GLY A 343 21.31 31.45 -12.05
C GLY A 343 21.50 32.93 -12.43
N GLU A 344 21.97 33.20 -13.64
CA GLU A 344 22.14 34.55 -14.19
C GLU A 344 20.94 35.03 -15.03
N LYS A 345 19.89 34.19 -15.17
CA LYS A 345 18.77 34.48 -16.07
C LYS A 345 17.53 34.88 -15.29
N LYS A 346 16.96 36.03 -15.69
CA LYS A 346 15.71 36.54 -15.14
C LYS A 346 14.52 35.98 -15.93
N TYR A 347 13.53 35.48 -15.19
CA TYR A 347 12.28 34.95 -15.73
C TYR A 347 11.10 35.74 -15.16
N PHE A 348 10.23 36.23 -16.03
CA PHE A 348 8.98 36.88 -15.60
C PHE A 348 7.95 35.81 -15.26
N LEU A 349 7.28 36.02 -14.12
CA LEU A 349 6.23 35.13 -13.63
C LEU A 349 4.90 35.55 -14.22
N ALA A 350 4.13 34.59 -14.73
CA ALA A 350 2.80 34.85 -15.26
C ALA A 350 1.75 34.08 -14.46
N ASN A 351 0.57 34.67 -14.30
CA ASN A 351 -0.53 34.09 -13.53
C ASN A 351 -0.14 33.78 -12.08
N THR A 352 0.49 34.76 -11.44
CA THR A 352 0.88 34.69 -10.03
C THR A 352 -0.34 34.61 -9.11
N CYS A 353 -0.18 33.96 -7.94
CA CYS A 353 -1.21 33.85 -6.91
C CYS A 353 -0.68 34.29 -5.54
N PHE A 354 -0.08 35.50 -5.49
CA PHE A 354 0.62 36.05 -4.32
C PHE A 354 -0.27 36.83 -3.35
N GLN A 355 -1.59 36.60 -3.36
CA GLN A 355 -2.57 37.39 -2.61
C GLN A 355 -2.30 37.37 -1.08
N THR A 356 -1.69 36.31 -0.56
CA THR A 356 -1.39 36.18 0.87
C THR A 356 0.09 36.29 1.19
N ILE A 357 0.94 36.59 0.20
CA ILE A 357 2.38 36.73 0.42
C ILE A 357 2.70 38.15 0.85
N ASN A 358 3.40 38.28 1.97
CA ASN A 358 4.03 39.55 2.38
C ASN A 358 5.44 39.61 1.78
N PRO A 359 5.76 40.53 0.87
CA PRO A 359 7.09 40.62 0.25
C PRO A 359 8.26 40.80 1.22
N GLN A 360 8.01 41.36 2.43
CA GLN A 360 9.05 41.53 3.45
C GLN A 360 9.29 40.25 4.26
N HIS A 361 8.29 39.40 4.37
CA HIS A 361 8.33 38.12 5.09
C HIS A 361 7.57 37.06 4.26
N PRO A 362 8.14 36.60 3.13
CA PRO A 362 7.38 35.85 2.13
C PRO A 362 6.98 34.41 2.59
N ASP A 363 7.64 33.88 3.59
CA ASP A 363 7.35 32.59 4.20
C ASP A 363 6.44 32.67 5.43
N GLN A 364 6.01 33.88 5.83
CA GLN A 364 5.09 34.01 6.96
C GLN A 364 3.67 33.63 6.56
N LEU A 365 3.05 32.73 7.34
CA LEU A 365 1.65 32.40 7.21
C LEU A 365 0.78 33.57 7.70
N THR A 366 -0.38 33.75 7.07
CA THR A 366 -1.44 34.61 7.64
C THR A 366 -2.17 33.84 8.75
N ALA A 367 -2.86 34.57 9.64
CA ALA A 367 -3.64 33.93 10.70
C ALA A 367 -4.70 32.93 10.16
N GLU A 368 -5.32 33.26 9.01
CA GLU A 368 -6.29 32.36 8.35
C GLU A 368 -5.60 31.08 7.80
N GLU A 369 -4.39 31.22 7.24
CA GLU A 369 -3.61 30.05 6.77
C GLU A 369 -3.17 29.16 7.92
N GLU A 370 -2.75 29.74 9.06
CA GLU A 370 -2.41 28.98 10.27
C GLU A 370 -3.61 28.18 10.79
N GLU A 371 -4.80 28.78 10.85
CA GLU A 371 -6.03 28.12 11.26
C GLU A 371 -6.41 26.98 10.31
N VAL A 372 -6.30 27.20 8.99
CA VAL A 372 -6.55 26.16 7.98
C VAL A 372 -5.61 24.97 8.16
N VAL A 373 -4.30 25.23 8.28
CA VAL A 373 -3.30 24.16 8.45
C VAL A 373 -3.52 23.41 9.76
N ALA A 374 -3.77 24.12 10.85
CA ALA A 374 -4.03 23.48 12.15
C ALA A 374 -5.27 22.59 12.11
N THR A 375 -6.38 23.04 11.50
CA THR A 375 -7.61 22.26 11.38
C THR A 375 -7.42 21.02 10.49
N LEU A 376 -6.70 21.16 9.39
CA LEU A 376 -6.40 20.03 8.50
C LEU A 376 -5.54 18.99 9.21
N LEU A 377 -4.49 19.41 9.89
CA LEU A 377 -3.59 18.52 10.62
C LEU A 377 -4.32 17.79 11.75
N ASP A 378 -5.10 18.51 12.53
CA ASP A 378 -5.91 17.91 13.61
C ASP A 378 -6.85 16.85 13.10
N SER A 379 -7.62 17.13 12.02
CA SER A 379 -8.53 16.16 11.44
C SER A 379 -7.80 14.93 10.86
N PHE A 380 -6.60 15.13 10.31
CA PHE A 380 -5.77 14.07 9.75
C PHE A 380 -5.23 13.13 10.83
N GLN A 381 -4.70 13.69 11.91
CA GLN A 381 -4.15 12.92 13.04
C GLN A 381 -5.23 12.19 13.87
N HIS A 382 -6.48 12.71 13.89
CA HIS A 382 -7.58 12.09 14.62
C HIS A 382 -8.41 11.11 13.80
N SER A 383 -8.10 10.91 12.52
CA SER A 383 -8.76 9.91 11.68
C SER A 383 -8.45 8.48 12.15
N ILE A 384 -9.48 7.77 12.64
CA ILE A 384 -9.32 6.39 13.15
C ILE A 384 -8.89 5.43 12.03
N GLN A 385 -9.49 5.56 10.85
CA GLN A 385 -9.16 4.71 9.71
C GLN A 385 -7.73 4.94 9.25
N LEU A 386 -7.30 6.20 9.14
CA LEU A 386 -5.94 6.54 8.78
C LEU A 386 -4.94 6.03 9.82
N LYS A 387 -5.24 6.18 11.11
CA LYS A 387 -4.42 5.64 12.20
C LYS A 387 -4.19 4.13 12.04
N ASN A 388 -5.23 3.37 11.70
CA ASN A 388 -5.11 1.93 11.48
C ASN A 388 -4.20 1.62 10.28
N HIS A 389 -4.36 2.34 9.17
CA HIS A 389 -3.54 2.18 7.98
C HIS A 389 -2.07 2.53 8.23
N ILE A 390 -1.79 3.68 8.84
CA ILE A 390 -0.43 4.10 9.17
C ILE A 390 0.22 3.15 10.18
N SER A 391 -0.53 2.70 11.20
CA SER A 391 -0.04 1.70 12.16
C SER A 391 0.33 0.39 11.47
N PHE A 392 -0.44 -0.04 10.48
CA PHE A 392 -0.13 -1.22 9.70
C PHE A 392 1.13 -1.04 8.85
N LEU A 393 1.27 0.11 8.16
CA LEU A 393 2.49 0.48 7.43
C LEU A 393 3.72 0.46 8.33
N MET A 394 3.62 0.98 9.55
CA MET A 394 4.71 0.96 10.53
C MET A 394 5.08 -0.45 10.98
N ASN A 395 4.08 -1.32 11.15
CA ASN A 395 4.29 -2.68 11.67
C ASN A 395 4.78 -3.66 10.59
N LYS A 396 4.32 -3.52 9.35
CA LYS A 396 4.62 -4.43 8.23
C LYS A 396 5.63 -3.85 7.25
N GLY A 397 5.92 -2.55 7.37
CA GLY A 397 6.77 -1.82 6.44
C GLY A 397 8.18 -1.55 6.96
N SER A 398 9.07 -1.26 6.03
CA SER A 398 10.47 -0.86 6.22
C SER A 398 10.98 -0.11 4.99
N MET A 399 12.15 0.52 5.11
CA MET A 399 12.82 1.13 3.95
C MET A 399 13.31 0.08 2.94
N TYR A 400 13.69 -1.09 3.42
CA TYR A 400 14.10 -2.23 2.60
C TYR A 400 13.83 -3.55 3.31
N LYS A 401 13.85 -4.63 2.56
CA LYS A 401 13.76 -5.99 3.08
C LYS A 401 14.63 -6.95 2.29
N ILE A 402 15.24 -7.92 2.98
CA ILE A 402 15.86 -9.06 2.35
C ILE A 402 14.97 -10.27 2.59
N TYR A 403 14.44 -10.87 1.53
CA TYR A 403 13.57 -12.02 1.58
C TYR A 403 13.97 -13.04 0.51
N ASN A 404 14.19 -14.29 0.90
CA ASN A 404 14.64 -15.36 -0.01
C ASN A 404 15.82 -14.95 -0.94
N SER A 405 16.80 -14.21 -0.41
CA SER A 405 17.95 -13.65 -1.14
C SER A 405 17.63 -12.53 -2.13
N HIS A 406 16.39 -12.02 -2.16
CA HIS A 406 16.02 -10.83 -2.90
C HIS A 406 16.13 -9.61 -1.99
N LEU A 407 16.78 -8.56 -2.45
CA LEU A 407 16.76 -7.24 -1.82
C LEU A 407 15.62 -6.43 -2.41
N LEU A 408 14.67 -6.04 -1.57
CA LEU A 408 13.48 -5.28 -1.92
C LEU A 408 13.58 -3.87 -1.32
N PHE A 409 13.39 -2.85 -2.12
CA PHE A 409 13.28 -1.45 -1.71
C PHE A 409 12.58 -0.67 -2.81
N HIS A 410 11.97 0.46 -2.44
CA HIS A 410 11.38 1.39 -3.39
C HIS A 410 12.37 2.51 -3.74
N GLY A 411 12.29 3.05 -4.95
CA GLY A 411 13.14 4.16 -5.38
C GLY A 411 14.55 3.72 -5.76
N CYS A 412 15.59 4.30 -5.15
CA CYS A 412 16.97 4.09 -5.55
C CYS A 412 17.94 4.02 -4.36
N ILE A 413 19.14 3.58 -4.63
CA ILE A 413 20.30 3.79 -3.75
C ILE A 413 21.22 4.77 -4.47
N PRO A 414 21.48 5.98 -3.90
CA PRO A 414 22.32 6.98 -4.55
C PRO A 414 23.72 6.45 -4.85
N LEU A 415 24.17 6.65 -6.08
CA LEU A 415 25.50 6.23 -6.56
C LEU A 415 26.26 7.43 -7.14
N GLU A 416 27.56 7.40 -7.03
CA GLU A 416 28.48 8.28 -7.75
C GLU A 416 28.70 7.75 -9.18
N GLU A 417 29.27 8.57 -10.07
CA GLU A 417 29.59 8.14 -11.44
C GLU A 417 30.55 6.95 -11.49
N SER A 418 31.38 6.79 -10.46
CA SER A 418 32.28 5.63 -10.29
C SER A 418 31.54 4.31 -10.02
N GLY A 419 30.27 4.37 -9.61
CA GLY A 419 29.49 3.22 -9.13
C GLY A 419 29.60 2.99 -7.61
N ASP A 420 30.35 3.81 -6.89
CA ASP A 420 30.40 3.78 -5.43
C ASP A 420 29.12 4.40 -4.84
N PHE A 421 28.80 4.02 -3.59
CA PHE A 421 27.65 4.61 -2.91
C PHE A 421 27.89 6.10 -2.62
N GLN A 422 26.98 6.95 -3.10
CA GLN A 422 27.02 8.37 -2.83
C GLN A 422 26.50 8.65 -1.40
N PRO A 423 27.30 9.26 -0.51
CA PRO A 423 26.93 9.49 0.86
C PRO A 423 26.07 10.75 1.02
N LEU A 424 25.00 10.66 1.83
CA LEU A 424 24.36 11.80 2.45
C LEU A 424 25.17 12.22 3.67
N GLN A 425 25.55 13.48 3.74
CA GLN A 425 26.21 14.05 4.91
C GLN A 425 25.23 14.89 5.73
N ILE A 426 25.02 14.49 6.97
CA ILE A 426 24.25 15.26 7.95
C ILE A 426 25.23 15.62 9.08
N ASN A 427 25.47 16.91 9.24
CA ASN A 427 26.54 17.43 10.11
C ASN A 427 27.91 16.80 9.75
N GLU A 428 28.52 16.10 10.70
CA GLU A 428 29.83 15.45 10.50
C GLU A 428 29.73 13.97 10.11
N ILE A 429 28.52 13.39 10.07
CA ILE A 429 28.29 11.96 9.82
C ILE A 429 27.87 11.76 8.36
N ARG A 430 28.44 10.72 7.75
CA ARG A 430 28.16 10.31 6.37
C ARG A 430 27.43 8.97 6.37
N TYR A 431 26.30 8.90 5.68
CA TYR A 431 25.48 7.71 5.52
C TYR A 431 25.41 7.30 4.05
N ALA A 432 25.71 6.03 3.74
CA ALA A 432 25.73 5.54 2.37
C ALA A 432 25.18 4.09 2.30
N GLY A 433 24.63 3.70 1.15
CA GLY A 433 24.12 2.36 0.94
C GLY A 433 23.13 1.90 2.01
N LYS A 434 23.41 0.78 2.67
CA LYS A 434 22.55 0.24 3.74
C LYS A 434 22.41 1.20 4.93
N GLU A 435 23.50 1.84 5.35
CA GLU A 435 23.48 2.78 6.48
C GLU A 435 22.57 3.98 6.20
N LEU A 436 22.46 4.39 4.94
CA LEU A 436 21.53 5.45 4.53
C LEU A 436 20.07 5.01 4.68
N LEU A 437 19.73 3.80 4.27
CA LEU A 437 18.38 3.25 4.44
C LEU A 437 18.03 3.08 5.92
N ASP A 438 18.97 2.55 6.72
CA ASP A 438 18.79 2.38 8.17
C ASP A 438 18.61 3.74 8.88
N PHE A 439 19.34 4.79 8.46
CA PHE A 439 19.22 6.15 8.98
C PHE A 439 17.82 6.71 8.74
N PHE A 440 17.31 6.64 7.53
CA PHE A 440 15.95 7.12 7.23
C PHE A 440 14.90 6.30 7.99
N GLU A 441 15.01 4.98 8.01
CA GLU A 441 14.07 4.12 8.74
C GLU A 441 14.04 4.45 10.24
N TYR A 442 15.20 4.66 10.85
CA TYR A 442 15.31 5.05 12.25
C TYR A 442 14.52 6.35 12.54
N HIS A 443 14.73 7.39 11.73
CA HIS A 443 14.08 8.69 11.96
C HIS A 443 12.58 8.65 11.66
N ILE A 444 12.13 7.92 10.65
CA ILE A 444 10.70 7.70 10.39
C ILE A 444 10.03 7.03 11.60
N ARG A 445 10.70 6.03 12.19
CA ARG A 445 10.19 5.36 13.40
C ARG A 445 10.26 6.25 14.66
N GLU A 446 11.27 7.11 14.81
CA GLU A 446 11.35 8.08 15.90
C GLU A 446 10.21 9.11 15.81
N SER A 447 9.95 9.69 14.65
CA SER A 447 8.86 10.65 14.44
C SER A 447 7.49 10.07 14.84
N SER A 448 7.28 8.77 14.61
CA SER A 448 6.01 8.10 14.98
C SER A 448 5.75 8.01 16.49
N LYS A 449 6.76 8.17 17.33
CA LYS A 449 6.62 8.04 18.79
C LYS A 449 5.97 9.26 19.44
N ASN A 450 6.15 10.42 18.85
CA ASN A 450 5.68 11.69 19.41
C ASN A 450 5.04 12.57 18.31
N PRO A 451 3.88 12.18 17.77
CA PRO A 451 3.26 12.90 16.65
C PRO A 451 2.77 14.31 17.00
N GLU A 452 2.80 14.68 18.29
CA GLU A 452 2.48 16.03 18.74
C GLU A 452 3.67 16.99 18.64
N ILE A 453 4.90 16.46 18.50
CA ILE A 453 6.11 17.27 18.34
C ILE A 453 6.26 17.60 16.85
N GLN A 454 6.06 18.87 16.54
CA GLN A 454 6.24 19.38 15.19
C GLN A 454 7.63 20.06 15.10
N ASP A 455 8.15 20.16 13.89
CA ASP A 455 9.41 20.88 13.61
C ASP A 455 10.69 20.25 14.25
N ASP A 456 10.63 18.98 14.69
CA ASP A 456 11.83 18.24 15.11
C ASP A 456 12.60 17.67 13.91
N PHE A 457 13.85 17.26 14.16
CA PHE A 457 14.71 16.76 13.08
C PHE A 457 14.13 15.52 12.37
N SER A 458 13.56 14.57 13.11
CA SER A 458 13.05 13.32 12.53
C SER A 458 11.84 13.56 11.63
N THR A 459 10.94 14.44 12.06
CA THR A 459 9.75 14.83 11.29
C THR A 459 10.13 15.63 10.04
N ASP A 460 11.08 16.57 10.16
CA ASP A 460 11.60 17.32 9.01
C ASP A 460 12.36 16.44 8.01
N LEU A 461 13.05 15.41 8.50
CA LEU A 461 13.75 14.45 7.63
C LEU A 461 12.78 13.64 6.77
N ILE A 462 11.53 13.41 7.22
CA ILE A 462 10.50 12.76 6.40
C ILE A 462 10.17 13.62 5.16
N TRP A 463 10.06 14.94 5.32
CA TRP A 463 9.91 15.82 4.16
C TRP A 463 11.14 15.76 3.23
N TYR A 464 12.36 15.65 3.79
CA TYR A 464 13.57 15.47 2.99
C TYR A 464 13.53 14.18 2.16
N CYS A 465 12.88 13.10 2.63
CA CYS A 465 12.69 11.88 1.83
C CYS A 465 12.01 12.14 0.49
N TRP A 466 11.10 13.11 0.44
CA TRP A 466 10.39 13.51 -0.78
C TRP A 466 11.20 14.45 -1.67
N ASN A 467 11.89 15.42 -1.08
CA ASN A 467 12.51 16.54 -1.81
C ASN A 467 14.05 16.46 -1.92
N GLY A 468 14.68 15.66 -1.08
CA GLY A 468 16.15 15.61 -0.97
C GLY A 468 16.79 14.81 -2.09
N LYS A 469 17.71 15.41 -2.84
CA LYS A 469 18.41 14.77 -3.97
C LYS A 469 19.14 13.47 -3.60
N LEU A 470 19.60 13.33 -2.36
CA LEU A 470 20.29 12.14 -1.87
C LEU A 470 19.37 11.21 -1.07
N SER A 471 18.07 11.45 -1.10
CA SER A 471 17.09 10.52 -0.53
C SER A 471 17.00 9.26 -1.38
N PRO A 472 16.95 8.06 -0.75
CA PRO A 472 16.68 6.82 -1.48
C PRO A 472 15.31 6.77 -2.14
N LEU A 473 14.39 7.67 -1.77
CA LEU A 473 13.03 7.76 -2.29
C LEU A 473 12.83 8.90 -3.29
N PHE A 474 13.87 9.71 -3.52
CA PHE A 474 13.82 10.79 -4.50
C PHE A 474 13.98 10.24 -5.92
N GLY A 475 12.91 10.28 -6.71
CA GLY A 475 12.87 9.73 -8.07
C GLY A 475 12.84 10.77 -9.19
N LYS A 476 13.20 12.03 -8.91
CA LYS A 476 13.15 13.11 -9.92
C LYS A 476 14.47 13.84 -10.00
N ASP A 477 14.96 14.03 -11.24
CA ASP A 477 16.02 14.96 -11.57
C ASP A 477 15.54 16.42 -11.56
#